data_e273831c313e32bff82610f228e1f42b
#
_entry.id   e273831c313e32bff82610f228e1f42b
#
_cell.length_a   1.000
_cell.length_b   1.000
_cell.length_c   1.000
_cell.angle_alpha   90.00
_cell.angle_beta   90.00
_cell.angle_gamma   90.00
#
_symmetry.space_group_name_H-M   'P 1'
#
loop_
_entity.id
_entity.type
_entity.pdbx_description
1 polymer ?
#
loop_
_entity_poly.entity_id
_entity_poly.type
_entity_poly.pdbx_seq_one_letter_code
_entity_poly.pdbx_strand_id
1 'polypeptide(L)'
;IFPVAGGSNAGIYRYSREFEYSPFLVGMDIDQSSLSNRITGSVIKHIDQLIYRYLTEWVVTGIMPENQLYGLESGYADWLVAPRYVNDFSSLVNGMRHQAILFEKEYYETSGY
;
A
#
# COMPACT_ATOMS: atom_id res chain seq x y z
N ILE A 1 1.79 -15.09 1.53
CA ILE A 1 1.15 -14.91 0.21
C ILE A 1 0.73 -13.46 0.06
N PHE A 2 1.07 -12.85 -1.08
CA PHE A 2 0.59 -11.54 -1.48
C PHE A 2 -0.37 -11.71 -2.67
N PRO A 3 -1.69 -11.77 -2.44
CA PRO A 3 -2.65 -11.99 -3.50
C PRO A 3 -2.99 -10.66 -4.20
N VAL A 4 -2.75 -10.59 -5.50
CA VAL A 4 -3.06 -9.44 -6.36
C VAL A 4 -4.12 -9.88 -7.37
N ALA A 5 -5.34 -10.13 -6.89
CA ALA A 5 -6.41 -10.73 -7.68
C ALA A 5 -7.77 -10.01 -7.53
N GLY A 6 -7.75 -8.75 -7.11
CA GLY A 6 -8.96 -7.95 -6.91
C GLY A 6 -9.96 -8.61 -5.97
N GLY A 7 -11.24 -8.67 -6.36
CA GLY A 7 -12.32 -9.26 -5.56
C GLY A 7 -12.11 -10.75 -5.20
N SER A 8 -11.31 -11.48 -5.98
CA SER A 8 -11.00 -12.90 -5.70
C SER A 8 -10.15 -13.10 -4.45
N ASN A 9 -9.50 -12.05 -3.94
CA ASN A 9 -8.75 -12.09 -2.68
C ASN A 9 -9.65 -12.49 -1.49
N ALA A 10 -10.94 -12.18 -1.55
CA ALA A 10 -11.90 -12.55 -0.50
C ALA A 10 -11.93 -14.05 -0.20
N GLY A 11 -11.77 -14.89 -1.23
CA GLY A 11 -11.70 -16.34 -1.07
C GLY A 11 -10.46 -16.78 -0.29
N ILE A 12 -9.30 -16.15 -0.55
CA ILE A 12 -8.03 -16.43 0.14
C ILE A 12 -8.12 -16.01 1.61
N TYR A 13 -8.67 -14.81 1.88
CA TYR A 13 -8.84 -14.33 3.26
C TYR A 13 -9.83 -15.17 4.05
N ARG A 14 -10.91 -15.64 3.40
CA ARG A 14 -11.85 -16.58 4.00
C ARG A 14 -11.16 -17.90 4.35
N TYR A 15 -10.43 -18.50 3.43
CA TYR A 15 -9.66 -19.73 3.68
C TYR A 15 -8.72 -19.54 4.88
N SER A 16 -8.01 -18.44 4.98
CA SER A 16 -7.06 -18.18 6.06
C SER A 16 -7.71 -18.04 7.45
N ARG A 17 -9.00 -17.74 7.53
CA ARG A 17 -9.76 -17.73 8.80
C ARG A 17 -10.23 -19.11 9.22
N GLU A 18 -10.52 -19.96 8.24
CA GLU A 18 -11.12 -21.28 8.47
C GLU A 18 -10.08 -22.37 8.77
N PHE A 19 -8.82 -22.14 8.38
CA PHE A 19 -7.76 -23.15 8.51
C PHE A 19 -6.60 -22.65 9.38
N GLU A 20 -6.32 -23.38 10.47
CA GLU A 20 -5.33 -23.02 11.49
C GLU A 20 -3.90 -22.89 10.93
N TYR A 21 -3.54 -23.73 9.97
CA TYR A 21 -2.21 -23.74 9.34
C TYR A 21 -2.12 -22.94 8.05
N SER A 22 -3.01 -21.96 7.87
CA SER A 22 -2.94 -21.08 6.70
C SER A 22 -1.68 -20.21 6.72
N PRO A 23 -1.12 -19.89 5.55
CA PRO A 23 0.06 -19.01 5.44
C PRO A 23 -0.27 -17.59 5.89
N PHE A 24 0.78 -16.81 6.19
CA PHE A 24 0.64 -15.38 6.34
C PHE A 24 0.31 -14.70 5.01
N LEU A 25 -0.49 -13.64 5.10
CA LEU A 25 -1.04 -12.93 3.97
C LEU A 25 -0.67 -11.44 4.01
N VAL A 26 -0.70 -10.82 2.85
CA VAL A 26 -0.58 -9.37 2.66
C VAL A 26 -1.88 -8.84 2.07
N GLY A 27 -2.39 -7.75 2.62
CA GLY A 27 -3.55 -7.03 2.07
C GLY A 27 -3.16 -6.15 0.89
N MET A 28 -4.13 -5.72 0.09
CA MET A 28 -3.92 -4.91 -1.12
C MET A 28 -4.88 -3.73 -1.15
N ASP A 29 -4.37 -2.58 -1.57
CA ASP A 29 -5.05 -1.31 -1.84
C ASP A 29 -5.52 -0.53 -0.62
N ILE A 30 -6.09 -1.18 0.38
CA ILE A 30 -6.55 -0.62 1.66
C ILE A 30 -6.13 -1.51 2.82
N ASP A 31 -6.26 -1.03 4.06
CA ASP A 31 -6.04 -1.87 5.24
C ASP A 31 -7.06 -3.02 5.29
N GLN A 32 -6.57 -4.23 5.14
CA GLN A 32 -7.35 -5.46 5.18
C GLN A 32 -7.07 -6.30 6.44
N SER A 33 -6.36 -5.75 7.42
CA SER A 33 -5.94 -6.47 8.62
C SER A 33 -7.08 -7.07 9.44
N SER A 34 -8.29 -6.50 9.34
CA SER A 34 -9.50 -6.98 10.01
C SER A 34 -10.10 -8.25 9.36
N LEU A 35 -9.73 -8.56 8.10
CA LEU A 35 -10.32 -9.68 7.37
C LEU A 35 -9.76 -11.03 7.78
N SER A 36 -8.53 -11.09 8.32
CA SER A 36 -7.93 -12.31 8.84
C SER A 36 -6.77 -12.00 9.79
N ASN A 37 -6.62 -12.80 10.84
CA ASN A 37 -5.47 -12.74 11.74
C ASN A 37 -4.15 -13.14 11.08
N ARG A 38 -4.19 -13.69 9.89
CA ARG A 38 -3.01 -14.04 9.10
C ARG A 38 -2.49 -12.88 8.24
N ILE A 39 -3.23 -11.78 8.13
CA ILE A 39 -2.77 -10.58 7.40
C ILE A 39 -1.77 -9.83 8.28
N THR A 40 -0.52 -9.76 7.83
CA THR A 40 0.58 -9.12 8.56
C THR A 40 0.67 -7.62 8.31
N GLY A 41 0.15 -7.18 7.20
CA GLY A 41 0.08 -5.78 6.78
C GLY A 41 -0.58 -5.68 5.42
N SER A 42 -0.73 -4.45 4.93
CA SER A 42 -1.37 -4.17 3.65
C SER A 42 -0.56 -3.16 2.85
N VAL A 43 -0.46 -3.38 1.55
CA VAL A 43 -0.01 -2.36 0.60
C VAL A 43 -1.15 -1.38 0.41
N ILE A 44 -0.94 -0.13 0.78
CA ILE A 44 -1.94 0.93 0.72
C ILE A 44 -1.72 1.78 -0.52
N LYS A 45 -2.81 2.17 -1.17
CA LYS A 45 -2.83 3.18 -2.22
C LYS A 45 -3.87 4.23 -1.87
N HIS A 46 -3.42 5.44 -1.60
CA HIS A 46 -4.29 6.57 -1.23
C HIS A 46 -4.90 7.23 -2.49
N ILE A 47 -5.65 6.45 -3.27
CA ILE A 47 -6.29 6.91 -4.50
C ILE A 47 -7.32 8.00 -4.22
N ASP A 48 -8.05 7.90 -3.13
CA ASP A 48 -9.02 8.89 -2.65
C ASP A 48 -8.38 10.26 -2.43
N GLN A 49 -7.24 10.30 -1.75
CA GLN A 49 -6.48 11.53 -1.49
C GLN A 49 -5.91 12.12 -2.80
N LEU A 50 -5.43 11.25 -3.70
CA LEU A 50 -4.91 11.67 -4.99
C LEU A 50 -6.01 12.31 -5.86
N ILE A 51 -7.18 11.67 -5.95
CA ILE A 51 -8.33 12.20 -6.68
C ILE A 51 -8.77 13.54 -6.07
N TYR A 52 -8.88 13.63 -4.75
CA TYR A 52 -9.25 14.86 -4.06
C TYR A 52 -8.28 16.00 -4.38
N ARG A 53 -6.97 15.74 -4.35
CA ARG A 53 -5.94 16.71 -4.72
C ARG A 53 -6.12 17.20 -6.16
N TYR A 54 -6.26 16.29 -7.13
CA TYR A 54 -6.41 16.64 -8.54
C TYR A 54 -7.65 17.49 -8.80
N LEU A 55 -8.79 17.10 -8.21
CA LEU A 55 -10.02 17.86 -8.36
C LEU A 55 -9.92 19.25 -7.71
N THR A 56 -9.32 19.34 -6.54
CA THR A 56 -9.13 20.62 -5.83
C THR A 56 -8.24 21.55 -6.65
N GLU A 57 -7.11 21.06 -7.15
CA GLU A 57 -6.19 21.85 -7.98
C GLU A 57 -6.86 22.32 -9.27
N TRP A 58 -7.60 21.45 -9.94
CA TRP A 58 -8.35 21.82 -11.14
C TRP A 58 -9.42 22.88 -10.86
N VAL A 59 -10.20 22.73 -9.79
CA VAL A 59 -11.23 23.72 -9.42
C VAL A 59 -10.64 25.08 -9.09
N VAL A 60 -9.48 25.11 -8.42
CA VAL A 60 -8.83 26.37 -8.00
C VAL A 60 -8.10 27.05 -9.16
N THR A 61 -7.41 26.29 -10.01
CA THR A 61 -6.54 26.84 -11.06
C THR A 61 -7.18 26.85 -12.45
N GLY A 62 -8.23 26.06 -12.67
CA GLY A 62 -8.81 25.79 -13.99
C GLY A 62 -7.93 24.90 -14.88
N ILE A 63 -6.78 24.42 -14.38
CA ILE A 63 -5.81 23.61 -15.11
C ILE A 63 -5.77 22.22 -14.50
N MET A 64 -5.95 21.19 -15.34
CA MET A 64 -5.78 19.81 -14.89
C MET A 64 -4.29 19.55 -14.61
N PRO A 65 -3.94 19.01 -13.44
CA PRO A 65 -2.56 18.62 -13.14
C PRO A 65 -2.00 17.65 -14.18
N GLU A 66 -0.72 17.77 -14.46
CA GLU A 66 -0.02 16.83 -15.35
C GLU A 66 0.04 15.43 -14.76
N ASN A 67 0.20 14.44 -15.64
CA ASN A 67 0.43 13.06 -15.22
C ASN A 67 1.76 12.95 -14.46
N GLN A 68 1.71 12.39 -13.27
CA GLN A 68 2.88 12.16 -12.42
C GLN A 68 2.88 10.74 -11.89
N LEU A 69 4.06 10.24 -11.54
CA LEU A 69 4.21 8.98 -10.82
C LEU A 69 4.16 9.26 -9.31
N TYR A 70 3.37 8.46 -8.62
CA TYR A 70 3.19 8.56 -7.18
C TYR A 70 3.54 7.22 -6.54
N GLY A 71 4.54 7.23 -5.69
CA GLY A 71 5.03 6.05 -4.99
C GLY A 71 5.14 6.26 -3.49
N LEU A 72 6.12 5.62 -2.89
CA LEU A 72 6.38 5.66 -1.45
C LEU A 72 6.80 7.05 -0.98
N GLU A 73 7.68 7.75 -1.72
CA GLU A 73 8.15 9.08 -1.36
C GLU A 73 7.01 10.09 -1.30
N SER A 74 6.09 10.03 -2.24
CA SER A 74 4.93 10.93 -2.29
C SER A 74 3.89 10.65 -1.20
N GLY A 75 3.96 9.50 -0.55
CA GLY A 75 3.00 9.03 0.45
C GLY A 75 1.67 8.53 -0.12
N TYR A 76 1.51 8.46 -1.45
CA TYR A 76 0.29 7.91 -2.06
C TYR A 76 0.32 6.38 -2.20
N ALA A 77 1.49 5.76 -2.04
CA ALA A 77 1.65 4.33 -1.80
C ALA A 77 2.40 4.11 -0.49
N ASP A 78 2.02 3.12 0.29
CA ASP A 78 2.70 2.80 1.54
C ASP A 78 2.47 1.34 1.94
N TRP A 79 3.20 0.91 2.96
CA TRP A 79 3.01 -0.34 3.68
C TRP A 79 2.49 -0.05 5.09
N LEU A 80 1.31 -0.55 5.40
CA LEU A 80 0.71 -0.48 6.74
C LEU A 80 0.85 -1.83 7.44
N VAL A 81 1.56 -1.85 8.57
CA VAL A 81 1.66 -3.04 9.43
C VAL A 81 0.33 -3.28 10.12
N ALA A 82 -0.17 -4.51 10.13
CA ALA A 82 -1.39 -4.84 10.83
C ALA A 82 -1.25 -4.54 12.35
N PRO A 83 -2.27 -3.96 13.02
CA PRO A 83 -2.17 -3.46 14.40
C PRO A 83 -1.59 -4.46 15.40
N ARG A 84 -1.86 -5.75 15.20
CA ARG A 84 -1.36 -6.82 16.07
C ARG A 84 0.16 -7.05 16.01
N TYR A 85 0.82 -6.55 14.96
CA TYR A 85 2.26 -6.69 14.73
C TYR A 85 3.04 -5.38 14.84
N VAL A 86 2.37 -4.24 15.10
CA VAL A 86 3.00 -2.91 15.11
C VAL A 86 4.15 -2.83 16.12
N ASN A 87 3.95 -3.36 17.33
CA ASN A 87 4.97 -3.29 18.38
C ASN A 87 6.24 -4.09 18.02
N ASP A 88 6.10 -5.18 17.29
CA ASP A 88 7.21 -6.08 16.97
C ASP A 88 7.97 -5.64 15.70
N PHE A 89 7.28 -5.02 14.74
CA PHE A 89 7.82 -4.82 13.40
C PHE A 89 7.86 -3.38 12.89
N SER A 90 7.27 -2.40 13.59
CA SER A 90 7.21 -1.01 13.11
C SER A 90 8.59 -0.39 12.86
N SER A 91 9.56 -0.65 13.73
CA SER A 91 10.93 -0.13 13.58
C SER A 91 11.62 -0.72 12.34
N LEU A 92 11.50 -2.03 12.13
CA LEU A 92 12.04 -2.71 10.95
C LEU A 92 11.40 -2.17 9.66
N VAL A 93 10.07 -2.06 9.64
CA VAL A 93 9.32 -1.56 8.46
C VAL A 93 9.69 -0.12 8.15
N ASN A 94 9.88 0.74 9.14
CA ASN A 94 10.31 2.12 8.92
C ASN A 94 11.71 2.20 8.30
N GLY A 95 12.65 1.35 8.74
CA GLY A 95 13.97 1.24 8.14
C GLY A 95 13.90 0.77 6.68
N MET A 96 13.10 -0.25 6.41
CA MET A 96 12.90 -0.78 5.05
C MET A 96 12.19 0.24 4.13
N ARG A 97 11.22 0.99 4.64
CA ARG A 97 10.55 2.07 3.90
C ARG A 97 11.56 3.13 3.44
N HIS A 98 12.45 3.55 4.34
CA HIS A 98 13.48 4.52 3.98
C HIS A 98 14.39 4.01 2.85
N GLN A 99 14.85 2.78 2.93
CA GLN A 99 15.65 2.17 1.84
C GLN A 99 14.85 2.03 0.54
N ALA A 100 13.57 1.63 0.62
CA ALA A 100 12.71 1.51 -0.56
C ALA A 100 12.50 2.85 -1.28
N ILE A 101 12.38 3.97 -0.54
CA ILE A 101 12.31 5.32 -1.11
C ILE A 101 13.61 5.67 -1.83
N LEU A 102 14.77 5.31 -1.29
CA LEU A 102 16.05 5.55 -1.97
C LEU A 102 16.15 4.77 -3.29
N PHE A 103 15.73 3.51 -3.31
CA PHE A 103 15.67 2.70 -4.55
C PHE A 103 14.65 3.23 -5.56
N GLU A 104 13.51 3.72 -5.09
CA GLU A 104 12.51 4.34 -5.95
C GLU A 104 13.08 5.57 -6.68
N LYS A 105 13.79 6.43 -5.97
CA LYS A 105 14.48 7.61 -6.56
C LYS A 105 15.50 7.20 -7.62
N GLU A 106 16.38 6.28 -7.26
CA GLU A 106 17.39 5.77 -8.19
C GLU A 106 16.77 5.17 -9.45
N TYR A 107 15.67 4.42 -9.29
CA TYR A 107 14.94 3.85 -10.42
C TYR A 107 14.37 4.93 -11.35
N TYR A 108 13.75 5.98 -10.82
CA TYR A 108 13.18 7.05 -11.64
C TYR A 108 14.26 7.88 -12.32
N GLU A 109 15.38 8.18 -11.65
CA GLU A 109 16.51 8.88 -12.24
C GLU A 109 17.13 8.10 -13.41
N THR A 110 17.23 6.78 -13.30
CA THR A 110 17.83 5.93 -14.32
C THR A 110 16.88 5.56 -15.46
N SER A 111 15.57 5.53 -15.21
CA SER A 111 14.54 5.13 -16.18
C SER A 111 14.00 6.29 -17.03
N GLY A 112 14.38 7.53 -16.73
CA GLY A 112 13.97 8.72 -17.48
C GLY A 112 12.51 9.12 -17.28
N TYR A 113 11.93 8.73 -16.15
CA TYR A 113 10.59 9.17 -15.72
C TYR A 113 10.64 10.49 -14.96
#